data_33dba28e02305f2d85fc3d300769b349
#
_entry.id   33dba28e02305f2d85fc3d300769b349
#
_cell.length_a   1.000
_cell.length_b   1.000
_cell.length_c   1.000
_cell.angle_alpha   90.00
_cell.angle_beta   90.00
_cell.angle_gamma   90.00
#
_symmetry.space_group_name_H-M   'P 1'
#
loop_
_entity.id
_entity.type
_entity.pdbx_description
1 polymer ?
#
loop_
_entity_poly.entity_id
_entity_poly.type
_entity_poly.pdbx_seq_one_letter_code
_entity_poly.pdbx_strand_id
1 'polypeptide(L)'
;MKKLLFAFFALTFIIACSKTEEQKPETTDQQTVTTQEAPKPVVSNRYGVKSGVIFYDAPMGTKQELYFDDYGAKEVSITSIDLGIAKTKSIDIRKDGFSYTYEEGKTEGTKKAWYAPASTDYSKADPKTLERYKVKDLGTEIIAGKDCKKFSAEFGSSPIVSWTWNNILIKSVTKMSGADFVIEATKIQDGSVDSKIFDLPAGVTFKEI
;
A
#
# COMPACT_ATOMS: atom_id res chain seq x y z
N MET A 1 -34.66 10.29 20.57
CA MET A 1 -33.45 9.64 21.07
C MET A 1 -33.50 8.16 20.69
N LYS A 2 -32.95 7.78 19.54
CA LYS A 2 -32.88 6.38 19.11
C LYS A 2 -31.40 5.98 19.06
N LYS A 3 -31.00 5.08 19.97
CA LYS A 3 -29.68 4.52 20.06
C LYS A 3 -29.49 3.52 18.91
N LEU A 4 -28.59 3.79 17.99
CA LEU A 4 -28.18 2.85 16.92
C LEU A 4 -27.07 1.96 17.50
N LEU A 5 -27.39 0.68 17.75
CA LEU A 5 -26.45 -0.35 18.15
C LEU A 5 -25.81 -0.88 16.86
N PHE A 6 -24.51 -0.70 16.69
CA PHE A 6 -23.71 -1.40 15.67
C PHE A 6 -23.33 -2.78 16.20
N ALA A 7 -23.95 -3.82 15.65
CA ALA A 7 -23.59 -5.21 15.94
C ALA A 7 -22.41 -5.62 15.04
N PHE A 8 -21.28 -5.91 15.67
CA PHE A 8 -20.12 -6.55 15.04
C PHE A 8 -20.45 -8.02 14.83
N PHE A 9 -20.51 -8.46 13.57
CA PHE A 9 -20.66 -9.87 13.20
C PHE A 9 -19.26 -10.50 13.09
N ALA A 10 -18.85 -11.21 14.15
CA ALA A 10 -17.66 -12.07 14.12
C ALA A 10 -18.08 -13.44 13.61
N LEU A 11 -17.63 -13.76 12.41
CA LEU A 11 -17.85 -15.08 11.79
C LEU A 11 -16.72 -16.03 12.23
N THR A 12 -16.97 -16.84 13.26
CA THR A 12 -16.09 -17.92 13.70
C THR A 12 -16.38 -19.18 12.89
N PHE A 13 -15.43 -19.60 12.06
CA PHE A 13 -15.44 -20.92 11.44
C PHE A 13 -14.90 -21.95 12.43
N ILE A 14 -15.79 -22.84 12.91
CA ILE A 14 -15.44 -24.04 13.66
C ILE A 14 -15.35 -25.18 12.65
N ILE A 15 -14.14 -25.70 12.40
CA ILE A 15 -13.97 -26.98 11.73
C ILE A 15 -13.75 -28.02 12.80
N ALA A 16 -14.76 -28.84 13.06
CA ALA A 16 -14.66 -30.06 13.84
C ALA A 16 -14.28 -31.20 12.91
N CYS A 17 -13.15 -31.84 13.18
CA CYS A 17 -12.90 -33.19 12.69
C CYS A 17 -12.34 -34.02 13.84
N SER A 18 -13.19 -34.91 14.33
CA SER A 18 -12.85 -36.00 15.23
C SER A 18 -12.20 -37.12 14.46
N LYS A 19 -11.08 -37.66 14.92
CA LYS A 19 -10.84 -39.10 15.07
C LYS A 19 -9.64 -39.36 15.96
N THR A 20 -9.92 -40.04 17.02
CA THR A 20 -9.02 -40.66 18.00
C THR A 20 -8.32 -41.85 17.36
N GLU A 21 -6.99 -41.89 17.44
CA GLU A 21 -6.22 -43.12 17.51
C GLU A 21 -5.00 -42.92 18.40
N GLU A 22 -4.93 -43.75 19.40
CA GLU A 22 -3.85 -43.84 20.40
C GLU A 22 -2.58 -44.45 19.76
N GLN A 23 -1.44 -43.76 19.86
CA GLN A 23 -0.12 -44.44 19.80
C GLN A 23 0.90 -43.72 20.65
N LYS A 24 1.47 -44.53 21.51
CA LYS A 24 2.63 -44.64 22.38
C LYS A 24 3.80 -43.67 22.18
N PRO A 25 4.48 -43.20 23.25
CA PRO A 25 5.51 -42.18 23.18
C PRO A 25 6.86 -42.76 22.72
N GLU A 26 7.43 -42.15 21.70
CA GLU A 26 8.83 -42.36 21.32
C GLU A 26 9.60 -41.04 21.41
N THR A 27 10.57 -41.09 22.22
CA THR A 27 11.86 -40.38 22.34
C THR A 27 12.07 -39.06 21.58
N THR A 28 12.34 -38.07 22.39
CA THR A 28 12.87 -36.73 22.14
C THR A 28 14.04 -36.72 21.16
N ASP A 29 13.86 -36.21 19.98
CA ASP A 29 14.91 -35.57 19.17
C ASP A 29 14.67 -34.06 19.16
N GLN A 30 15.58 -33.34 19.80
CA GLN A 30 15.64 -31.88 19.73
C GLN A 30 15.97 -31.46 18.30
N GLN A 31 14.95 -31.22 17.48
CA GLN A 31 15.15 -30.48 16.25
C GLN A 31 15.40 -29.00 16.61
N THR A 32 16.66 -28.63 16.47
CA THR A 32 17.10 -27.25 16.43
C THR A 32 16.29 -26.51 15.35
N VAL A 33 15.31 -25.73 15.77
CA VAL A 33 14.56 -24.83 14.88
C VAL A 33 15.55 -23.77 14.44
N THR A 34 16.19 -24.03 13.29
CA THR A 34 16.93 -23.00 12.58
C THR A 34 15.90 -21.99 12.10
N THR A 35 15.80 -20.86 12.77
CA THR A 35 15.02 -19.71 12.31
C THR A 35 15.62 -19.30 10.96
N GLN A 36 15.05 -19.79 9.87
CA GLN A 36 15.37 -19.27 8.54
C GLN A 36 14.90 -17.81 8.52
N GLU A 37 15.87 -16.91 8.55
CA GLU A 37 15.65 -15.50 8.27
C GLU A 37 14.92 -15.41 6.92
N ALA A 38 13.72 -14.84 6.91
CA ALA A 38 12.94 -14.70 5.68
C ALA A 38 13.78 -13.98 4.61
N PRO A 39 13.82 -14.46 3.36
CA PRO A 39 14.64 -13.87 2.32
C PRO A 39 14.28 -12.38 2.21
N LYS A 40 15.29 -11.53 2.39
CA LYS A 40 15.14 -10.07 2.21
C LYS A 40 14.57 -9.83 0.81
N PRO A 41 13.44 -9.14 0.68
CA PRO A 41 12.88 -8.86 -0.65
C PRO A 41 13.90 -8.05 -1.44
N VAL A 42 14.31 -8.56 -2.58
CA VAL A 42 15.12 -7.82 -3.54
C VAL A 42 14.21 -6.73 -4.10
N VAL A 43 14.37 -5.53 -3.59
CA VAL A 43 13.68 -4.34 -4.12
C VAL A 43 14.36 -4.00 -5.44
N SER A 44 13.85 -4.55 -6.53
CA SER A 44 14.19 -4.08 -7.88
C SER A 44 13.68 -2.65 -8.05
N ASN A 45 14.35 -1.85 -8.87
CA ASN A 45 13.94 -0.48 -9.20
C ASN A 45 12.46 -0.45 -9.58
N ARG A 46 11.59 -0.02 -8.65
CA ARG A 46 10.14 0.05 -8.87
C ARG A 46 9.78 1.19 -9.80
N TYR A 47 10.44 2.32 -9.62
CA TYR A 47 10.17 3.55 -10.35
C TYR A 47 11.20 3.78 -11.45
N GLY A 48 10.78 4.45 -12.52
CA GLY A 48 11.66 4.86 -13.60
C GLY A 48 12.46 6.13 -13.28
N VAL A 49 12.25 6.74 -12.11
CA VAL A 49 12.97 7.92 -11.59
C VAL A 49 13.54 7.63 -10.21
N LYS A 50 14.70 8.22 -9.92
CA LYS A 50 15.46 7.90 -8.72
C LYS A 50 14.77 8.38 -7.45
N SER A 51 14.34 9.64 -7.42
CA SER A 51 13.78 10.28 -6.23
C SER A 51 12.82 11.40 -6.59
N GLY A 52 11.94 11.77 -5.66
CA GLY A 52 11.00 12.85 -5.85
C GLY A 52 9.92 12.91 -4.77
N VAL A 53 9.02 13.88 -4.94
CA VAL A 53 7.82 14.02 -4.13
C VAL A 53 6.60 14.26 -5.02
N ILE A 54 5.48 13.63 -4.68
CA ILE A 54 4.20 13.77 -5.37
C ILE A 54 3.13 14.15 -4.36
N PHE A 55 2.37 15.17 -4.68
CA PHE A 55 1.24 15.66 -3.88
C PHE A 55 -0.06 15.23 -4.54
N TYR A 56 -0.94 14.60 -3.77
CA TYR A 56 -2.23 14.12 -4.26
C TYR A 56 -3.39 14.76 -3.51
N ASP A 57 -4.48 14.93 -4.24
CA ASP A 57 -5.80 15.17 -3.69
C ASP A 57 -6.64 13.89 -3.82
N ALA A 58 -7.44 13.62 -2.77
CA ALA A 58 -8.38 12.53 -2.72
C ALA A 58 -9.70 13.00 -2.10
N PRO A 59 -10.79 12.24 -2.21
CA PRO A 59 -12.08 12.62 -1.64
C PRO A 59 -12.04 12.86 -0.14
N MET A 60 -13.08 13.53 0.36
CA MET A 60 -13.28 13.83 1.78
C MET A 60 -12.14 14.67 2.41
N GLY A 61 -11.61 15.66 1.68
CA GLY A 61 -10.56 16.53 2.21
C GLY A 61 -9.22 15.82 2.46
N THR A 62 -9.01 14.66 1.86
CA THR A 62 -7.77 13.91 2.00
C THR A 62 -6.69 14.51 1.11
N LYS A 63 -5.53 14.78 1.71
CA LYS A 63 -4.29 15.15 1.02
C LYS A 63 -3.25 14.06 1.28
N GLN A 64 -2.48 13.70 0.26
CA GLN A 64 -1.39 12.75 0.42
C GLN A 64 -0.11 13.31 -0.20
N GLU A 65 1.00 13.10 0.49
CA GLU A 65 2.34 13.37 0.00
C GLU A 65 3.10 12.05 -0.07
N LEU A 66 3.64 11.73 -1.25
CA LEU A 66 4.48 10.56 -1.46
C LEU A 66 5.91 11.01 -1.72
N TYR A 67 6.79 10.81 -0.76
CA TYR A 67 8.24 10.96 -0.92
C TYR A 67 8.85 9.62 -1.29
N PHE A 68 9.77 9.60 -2.23
CA PHE A 68 10.45 8.37 -2.61
C PHE A 68 11.93 8.63 -2.95
N ASP A 69 12.77 7.63 -2.70
CA ASP A 69 14.19 7.62 -3.06
C ASP A 69 14.62 6.21 -3.47
N ASP A 70 15.81 6.14 -4.06
CA ASP A 70 16.43 4.90 -4.52
C ASP A 70 15.46 4.07 -5.39
N TYR A 71 14.86 4.74 -6.40
CA TYR A 71 13.91 4.15 -7.35
C TYR A 71 12.72 3.45 -6.68
N GLY A 72 12.25 3.99 -5.55
CA GLY A 72 11.14 3.45 -4.78
C GLY A 72 11.52 2.34 -3.80
N ALA A 73 12.81 2.15 -3.51
CA ALA A 73 13.27 1.30 -2.41
C ALA A 73 12.96 1.90 -1.04
N LYS A 74 12.90 3.24 -0.99
CA LYS A 74 12.48 4.00 0.19
C LYS A 74 11.28 4.86 -0.18
N GLU A 75 10.25 4.83 0.66
CA GLU A 75 9.06 5.64 0.50
C GLU A 75 8.57 6.17 1.84
N VAL A 76 8.00 7.36 1.81
CA VAL A 76 7.18 7.89 2.91
C VAL A 76 5.89 8.42 2.33
N SER A 77 4.78 7.90 2.83
CA SER A 77 3.45 8.39 2.52
C SER A 77 2.89 9.12 3.72
N ILE A 78 2.60 10.41 3.57
CA ILE A 78 1.95 11.23 4.58
C ILE A 78 0.53 11.49 4.11
N THR A 79 -0.46 10.99 4.85
CA THR A 79 -1.87 11.18 4.54
C THR A 79 -2.51 12.06 5.61
N SER A 80 -3.05 13.19 5.19
CA SER A 80 -3.77 14.14 6.04
C SER A 80 -5.24 14.16 5.65
N ILE A 81 -6.13 14.05 6.62
CA ILE A 81 -7.59 14.16 6.44
C ILE A 81 -8.08 15.32 7.30
N ASP A 82 -8.76 16.26 6.66
CA ASP A 82 -9.37 17.42 7.34
C ASP A 82 -10.88 17.39 7.08
N LEU A 83 -11.63 16.99 8.10
CA LEU A 83 -13.10 16.97 8.07
C LEU A 83 -13.72 18.23 8.70
N GLY A 84 -12.90 19.26 9.00
CA GLY A 84 -13.34 20.47 9.68
C GLY A 84 -13.49 20.30 11.20
N ILE A 85 -14.11 19.20 11.64
CA ILE A 85 -14.32 18.88 13.07
C ILE A 85 -13.19 17.98 13.63
N ALA A 86 -12.45 17.32 12.79
CA ALA A 86 -11.32 16.46 13.16
C ALA A 86 -10.25 16.48 12.06
N LYS A 87 -8.99 16.52 12.49
CA LYS A 87 -7.83 16.43 11.61
C LYS A 87 -7.00 15.23 12.04
N THR A 88 -6.62 14.41 11.10
CA THR A 88 -5.70 13.29 11.33
C THR A 88 -4.56 13.34 10.35
N LYS A 89 -3.38 12.90 10.77
CA LYS A 89 -2.22 12.75 9.91
C LYS A 89 -1.56 11.41 10.21
N SER A 90 -1.57 10.55 9.21
CA SER A 90 -0.94 9.23 9.25
C SER A 90 0.31 9.22 8.40
N ILE A 91 1.36 8.63 8.92
CA ILE A 91 2.66 8.49 8.26
C ILE A 91 2.97 7.01 8.09
N ASP A 92 3.36 6.62 6.87
CA ASP A 92 3.79 5.26 6.54
C ASP A 92 5.18 5.34 5.90
N ILE A 93 6.20 4.86 6.63
CA ILE A 93 7.60 4.82 6.19
C ILE A 93 7.91 3.41 5.73
N ARG A 94 8.33 3.26 4.47
CA ARG A 94 8.68 1.98 3.84
C ARG A 94 10.15 1.97 3.49
N LYS A 95 10.90 1.09 4.13
CA LYS A 95 12.33 0.89 3.90
C LYS A 95 12.77 -0.46 4.42
N ASP A 96 13.87 -0.96 3.91
CA ASP A 96 14.54 -2.18 4.40
C ASP A 96 13.60 -3.41 4.50
N GLY A 97 12.60 -3.50 3.61
CA GLY A 97 11.63 -4.60 3.57
C GLY A 97 10.51 -4.50 4.61
N PHE A 98 10.36 -3.35 5.28
CA PHE A 98 9.31 -3.11 6.26
C PHE A 98 8.52 -1.84 5.97
N SER A 99 7.25 -1.83 6.43
CA SER A 99 6.39 -0.66 6.53
C SER A 99 6.18 -0.33 8.00
N TYR A 100 6.39 0.93 8.35
CA TYR A 100 6.25 1.49 9.69
C TYR A 100 5.15 2.54 9.64
N THR A 101 4.00 2.27 10.25
CA THR A 101 2.83 3.17 10.21
C THR A 101 2.54 3.73 11.59
N TYR A 102 2.33 5.04 11.68
CA TYR A 102 1.94 5.72 12.91
C TYR A 102 1.11 6.96 12.62
N GLU A 103 0.41 7.47 13.62
CA GLU A 103 -0.30 8.76 13.56
C GLU A 103 0.54 9.85 14.23
N GLU A 104 0.51 11.06 13.68
CA GLU A 104 1.18 12.22 14.26
C GLU A 104 0.69 12.46 15.70
N GLY A 105 1.65 12.68 16.62
CA GLY A 105 1.37 12.88 18.05
C GLY A 105 1.14 11.58 18.85
N LYS A 106 1.18 10.41 18.24
CA LYS A 106 1.13 9.13 18.95
C LYS A 106 2.54 8.61 19.23
N THR A 107 2.68 7.86 20.32
CA THR A 107 3.93 7.21 20.75
C THR A 107 3.99 5.73 20.38
N GLU A 108 2.94 5.21 19.76
CA GLU A 108 2.86 3.83 19.29
C GLU A 108 2.55 3.80 17.79
N GLY A 109 3.15 2.86 17.09
CA GLY A 109 2.93 2.56 15.69
C GLY A 109 3.00 1.06 15.43
N THR A 110 2.83 0.66 14.18
CA THR A 110 2.91 -0.73 13.73
C THR A 110 4.06 -0.91 12.75
N LYS A 111 4.70 -2.08 12.81
CA LYS A 111 5.70 -2.55 11.86
C LYS A 111 5.20 -3.84 11.23
N LYS A 112 5.28 -3.95 9.91
CA LYS A 112 4.97 -5.19 9.19
C LYS A 112 5.93 -5.38 8.03
N ALA A 113 6.11 -6.64 7.62
CA ALA A 113 6.83 -6.92 6.38
C ALA A 113 6.16 -6.20 5.21
N TRP A 114 6.97 -5.57 4.37
CA TRP A 114 6.50 -4.88 3.18
C TRP A 114 7.08 -5.50 1.93
N TYR A 115 6.20 -5.87 1.04
CA TYR A 115 6.55 -6.37 -0.28
C TYR A 115 6.14 -5.31 -1.30
N ALA A 116 7.08 -4.91 -2.15
CA ALA A 116 6.77 -3.96 -3.21
C ALA A 116 5.59 -4.49 -4.04
N PRO A 117 4.53 -3.69 -4.24
CA PRO A 117 3.41 -4.12 -5.07
C PRO A 117 3.89 -4.41 -6.50
N ALA A 118 3.15 -5.23 -7.21
CA ALA A 118 3.35 -5.40 -8.63
C ALA A 118 3.32 -4.05 -9.36
N SER A 119 3.99 -3.98 -10.51
CA SER A 119 4.00 -2.77 -11.35
C SER A 119 2.57 -2.25 -11.59
N THR A 120 2.40 -0.94 -11.47
CA THR A 120 1.17 -0.26 -11.91
C THR A 120 1.19 0.06 -13.41
N ASP A 121 2.32 -0.16 -14.07
CA ASP A 121 2.47 -0.05 -15.54
C ASP A 121 2.13 -1.40 -16.19
N TYR A 122 0.90 -1.55 -16.61
CA TYR A 122 0.43 -2.77 -17.27
C TYR A 122 1.05 -3.00 -18.65
N SER A 123 1.79 -2.06 -19.24
CA SER A 123 2.44 -2.26 -20.55
C SER A 123 3.47 -3.39 -20.54
N LYS A 124 3.93 -3.80 -19.34
CA LYS A 124 4.90 -4.89 -19.15
C LYS A 124 4.29 -6.11 -18.44
N ALA A 125 2.97 -6.10 -18.23
CA ALA A 125 2.31 -7.22 -17.56
C ALA A 125 2.23 -8.43 -18.50
N ASP A 126 2.28 -9.63 -17.91
CA ASP A 126 2.13 -10.86 -18.67
C ASP A 126 0.69 -11.03 -19.22
N PRO A 127 0.50 -11.79 -20.30
CA PRO A 127 -0.80 -11.94 -20.95
C PRO A 127 -1.91 -12.46 -20.02
N LYS A 128 -1.57 -13.35 -19.07
CA LYS A 128 -2.55 -13.90 -18.12
C LYS A 128 -3.04 -12.83 -17.15
N THR A 129 -2.16 -11.94 -16.72
CA THR A 129 -2.50 -10.78 -15.89
C THR A 129 -3.41 -9.82 -16.66
N LEU A 130 -3.08 -9.50 -17.92
CA LEU A 130 -3.90 -8.63 -18.77
C LEU A 130 -5.30 -9.21 -18.97
N GLU A 131 -5.41 -10.50 -19.26
CA GLU A 131 -6.68 -11.19 -19.45
C GLU A 131 -7.48 -11.25 -18.13
N ARG A 132 -6.85 -11.67 -17.03
CA ARG A 132 -7.48 -11.82 -15.72
C ARG A 132 -8.15 -10.54 -15.22
N TYR A 133 -7.50 -9.41 -15.42
CA TYR A 133 -8.00 -8.10 -14.99
C TYR A 133 -8.62 -7.30 -16.13
N LYS A 134 -8.82 -7.91 -17.30
CA LYS A 134 -9.40 -7.28 -18.50
C LYS A 134 -8.75 -5.93 -18.80
N VAL A 135 -7.44 -5.88 -18.70
CA VAL A 135 -6.69 -4.64 -18.88
C VAL A 135 -6.82 -4.15 -20.33
N LYS A 136 -7.10 -2.85 -20.47
CA LYS A 136 -7.12 -2.17 -21.78
C LYS A 136 -6.19 -0.98 -21.71
N ASP A 137 -5.33 -0.85 -22.72
CA ASP A 137 -4.57 0.37 -22.94
C ASP A 137 -5.51 1.45 -23.53
N LEU A 138 -5.55 2.60 -22.88
CA LEU A 138 -6.36 3.76 -23.28
C LEU A 138 -5.51 4.92 -23.81
N GLY A 139 -4.21 4.65 -24.09
CA GLY A 139 -3.28 5.64 -24.62
C GLY A 139 -2.60 6.46 -23.53
N THR A 140 -2.38 7.73 -23.79
CA THR A 140 -1.66 8.65 -22.89
C THR A 140 -2.46 9.91 -22.61
N GLU A 141 -2.19 10.53 -21.46
CA GLU A 141 -2.80 11.78 -21.03
C GLU A 141 -1.83 12.57 -20.17
N ILE A 142 -1.82 13.90 -20.26
CA ILE A 142 -0.95 14.74 -19.42
C ILE A 142 -1.64 15.01 -18.09
N ILE A 143 -1.02 14.57 -16.97
CA ILE A 143 -1.47 14.82 -15.61
C ILE A 143 -0.33 15.49 -14.83
N ALA A 144 -0.60 16.61 -14.17
CA ALA A 144 0.39 17.39 -13.43
C ALA A 144 1.70 17.67 -14.24
N GLY A 145 1.56 17.88 -15.55
CA GLY A 145 2.67 18.18 -16.47
C GLY A 145 3.54 16.97 -16.86
N LYS A 146 3.08 15.74 -16.62
CA LYS A 146 3.78 14.50 -17.00
C LYS A 146 2.94 13.70 -17.98
N ASP A 147 3.58 13.12 -19.01
CA ASP A 147 2.95 12.17 -19.93
C ASP A 147 2.69 10.84 -19.19
N CYS A 148 1.43 10.56 -18.91
CA CYS A 148 1.01 9.37 -18.18
C CYS A 148 0.41 8.35 -19.12
N LYS A 149 0.78 7.08 -19.00
CA LYS A 149 0.07 5.96 -19.63
C LYS A 149 -1.26 5.74 -18.93
N LYS A 150 -2.30 5.52 -19.69
CA LYS A 150 -3.65 5.33 -19.19
C LYS A 150 -4.13 3.90 -19.44
N PHE A 151 -4.62 3.25 -18.41
CA PHE A 151 -5.16 1.89 -18.49
C PHE A 151 -6.50 1.80 -17.79
N SER A 152 -7.36 0.91 -18.27
CA SER A 152 -8.48 0.41 -17.47
C SER A 152 -8.25 -1.03 -17.07
N ALA A 153 -8.73 -1.40 -15.89
CA ALA A 153 -8.69 -2.76 -15.36
C ALA A 153 -9.95 -3.04 -14.54
N GLU A 154 -10.29 -4.32 -14.38
CA GLU A 154 -11.39 -4.76 -13.52
C GLU A 154 -10.84 -5.59 -12.36
N PHE A 155 -11.12 -5.16 -11.12
CA PHE A 155 -10.82 -5.91 -9.91
C PHE A 155 -12.14 -6.37 -9.28
N GLY A 156 -12.52 -7.63 -9.56
CA GLY A 156 -13.84 -8.13 -9.23
C GLY A 156 -14.91 -7.39 -10.05
N SER A 157 -15.86 -6.73 -9.39
CA SER A 157 -16.90 -5.92 -10.03
C SER A 157 -16.57 -4.43 -10.11
N SER A 158 -15.38 -4.02 -9.68
CA SER A 158 -14.99 -2.60 -9.61
C SER A 158 -14.06 -2.22 -10.75
N PRO A 159 -14.54 -1.47 -11.75
CA PRO A 159 -13.68 -0.94 -12.78
C PRO A 159 -12.80 0.18 -12.22
N ILE A 160 -11.52 0.15 -12.58
CA ILE A 160 -10.53 1.17 -12.24
C ILE A 160 -9.93 1.71 -13.52
N VAL A 161 -9.79 3.01 -13.61
CA VAL A 161 -8.94 3.67 -14.61
C VAL A 161 -7.76 4.28 -13.90
N SER A 162 -6.55 3.98 -14.37
CA SER A 162 -5.30 4.43 -13.77
C SER A 162 -4.42 5.14 -14.78
N TRP A 163 -3.68 6.14 -14.31
CA TRP A 163 -2.67 6.88 -15.07
C TRP A 163 -1.34 6.72 -14.35
N THR A 164 -0.33 6.25 -15.06
CA THR A 164 0.99 5.99 -14.50
C THR A 164 2.08 6.76 -15.24
N TRP A 165 3.01 7.31 -14.50
CA TRP A 165 4.23 7.93 -15.01
C TRP A 165 5.44 7.27 -14.32
N ASN A 166 6.38 6.76 -15.13
CA ASN A 166 7.56 6.07 -14.61
C ASN A 166 7.22 4.99 -13.57
N ASN A 167 6.15 4.22 -13.82
CA ASN A 167 5.65 3.19 -12.93
C ASN A 167 5.12 3.71 -11.57
N ILE A 168 4.85 4.99 -11.46
CA ILE A 168 4.21 5.61 -10.31
C ILE A 168 2.76 5.91 -10.66
N LEU A 169 1.82 5.54 -9.80
CA LEU A 169 0.41 5.89 -9.96
C LEU A 169 0.24 7.40 -9.77
N ILE A 170 -0.22 8.09 -10.81
CA ILE A 170 -0.42 9.55 -10.78
C ILE A 170 -1.89 9.91 -10.59
N LYS A 171 -2.79 9.11 -11.16
CA LYS A 171 -4.23 9.29 -10.99
C LYS A 171 -4.92 7.93 -11.01
N SER A 172 -5.95 7.78 -10.22
CA SER A 172 -6.88 6.66 -10.33
C SER A 172 -8.32 7.12 -10.17
N VAL A 173 -9.20 6.48 -10.93
CA VAL A 173 -10.65 6.63 -10.82
C VAL A 173 -11.25 5.27 -10.61
N THR A 174 -11.88 5.07 -9.46
CA THR A 174 -12.58 3.82 -9.12
C THR A 174 -14.05 4.12 -8.91
N LYS A 175 -14.93 3.34 -9.53
CA LYS A 175 -16.37 3.45 -9.27
C LYS A 175 -16.74 2.69 -8.01
N MET A 176 -17.27 3.41 -7.02
CA MET A 176 -17.73 2.82 -5.75
C MET A 176 -19.16 3.30 -5.48
N SER A 177 -20.10 2.36 -5.33
CA SER A 177 -21.50 2.67 -5.00
C SER A 177 -22.14 3.75 -5.90
N GLY A 178 -21.78 3.78 -7.18
CA GLY A 178 -22.33 4.73 -8.16
C GLY A 178 -21.63 6.09 -8.23
N ALA A 179 -20.65 6.37 -7.36
CA ALA A 179 -19.83 7.57 -7.39
C ALA A 179 -18.40 7.26 -7.84
N ASP A 180 -17.75 8.24 -8.44
CA ASP A 180 -16.34 8.15 -8.79
C ASP A 180 -15.49 8.54 -7.58
N PHE A 181 -14.62 7.63 -7.16
CA PHE A 181 -13.59 7.87 -6.18
C PHE A 181 -12.29 8.20 -6.92
N VAL A 182 -11.87 9.46 -6.86
CA VAL A 182 -10.74 9.99 -7.62
C VAL A 182 -9.59 10.32 -6.69
N ILE A 183 -8.40 9.74 -6.97
CA ILE A 183 -7.13 10.19 -6.40
C ILE A 183 -6.33 10.76 -7.56
N GLU A 184 -5.80 11.97 -7.41
CA GLU A 184 -5.08 12.64 -8.50
C GLU A 184 -3.90 13.45 -7.98
N ALA A 185 -2.75 13.30 -8.63
CA ALA A 185 -1.59 14.14 -8.35
C ALA A 185 -1.84 15.58 -8.80
N THR A 186 -1.65 16.52 -7.89
CA THR A 186 -1.74 17.96 -8.16
C THR A 186 -0.39 18.56 -8.47
N LYS A 187 0.70 17.93 -7.99
CA LYS A 187 2.07 18.40 -8.23
C LYS A 187 3.03 17.22 -8.17
N ILE A 188 4.00 17.22 -9.08
CA ILE A 188 5.09 16.25 -9.14
C ILE A 188 6.41 17.02 -9.17
N GLN A 189 7.31 16.70 -8.23
CA GLN A 189 8.65 17.25 -8.16
C GLN A 189 9.64 16.09 -8.18
N ASP A 190 10.28 15.87 -9.31
CA ASP A 190 11.39 14.94 -9.48
C ASP A 190 12.70 15.63 -9.03
N GLY A 191 13.54 14.91 -8.34
CA GLY A 191 14.81 15.41 -7.81
C GLY A 191 15.13 14.88 -6.42
N SER A 192 16.19 15.40 -5.81
CA SER A 192 16.63 14.93 -4.50
C SER A 192 15.61 15.28 -3.40
N VAL A 193 15.41 14.34 -2.49
CA VAL A 193 14.58 14.47 -1.30
C VAL A 193 15.51 14.46 -0.07
N ASP A 194 15.17 15.24 0.96
CA ASP A 194 15.92 15.20 2.23
C ASP A 194 15.83 13.77 2.81
N SER A 195 16.98 13.12 2.98
CA SER A 195 17.06 11.75 3.48
C SER A 195 16.46 11.57 4.87
N LYS A 196 16.40 12.61 5.67
CA LYS A 196 15.82 12.59 7.03
C LYS A 196 14.32 12.27 7.04
N ILE A 197 13.62 12.51 5.93
CA ILE A 197 12.18 12.15 5.83
C ILE A 197 11.96 10.65 6.00
N PHE A 198 12.96 9.82 5.65
CA PHE A 198 12.90 8.36 5.74
C PHE A 198 13.34 7.82 7.11
N ASP A 199 13.72 8.68 8.05
CA ASP A 199 14.11 8.25 9.39
C ASP A 199 12.88 7.91 10.23
N LEU A 200 13.01 6.90 11.09
CA LEU A 200 11.96 6.59 12.04
C LEU A 200 11.91 7.68 13.11
N PRO A 201 10.72 8.14 13.51
CA PRO A 201 10.59 9.20 14.50
C PRO A 201 11.09 8.76 15.87
N ALA A 202 11.86 9.63 16.53
CA ALA A 202 12.24 9.43 17.91
C ALA A 202 10.98 9.44 18.82
N GLY A 203 10.87 8.49 19.73
CA GLY A 203 9.77 8.41 20.70
C GLY A 203 8.53 7.68 20.22
N VAL A 204 8.54 7.07 19.04
CA VAL A 204 7.50 6.12 18.61
C VAL A 204 8.02 4.69 18.72
N THR A 205 7.29 3.86 19.45
CA THR A 205 7.55 2.41 19.56
C THR A 205 6.69 1.67 18.53
N PHE A 206 7.35 0.85 17.70
CA PHE A 206 6.66 0.08 16.66
C PHE A 206 6.45 -1.37 17.09
N LYS A 207 5.18 -1.80 17.13
CA LYS A 207 4.79 -3.20 17.41
C LYS A 207 4.70 -3.98 16.08
N GLU A 208 5.31 -5.15 16.04
CA GLU A 208 5.24 -6.04 14.87
C GLU A 208 3.86 -6.72 14.81
N ILE A 209 3.26 -6.77 13.60
CA ILE A 209 1.94 -7.35 13.33
C ILE A 209 1.98 -8.27 12.11
#